data_9eb88113c7de5229ce5a33f7604f6aa1
#
_entry.id   9eb88113c7de5229ce5a33f7604f6aa1
#
_cell.length_a   1.000
_cell.length_b   1.000
_cell.length_c   1.000
_cell.angle_alpha   90.00
_cell.angle_beta   90.00
_cell.angle_gamma   90.00
#
_symmetry.space_group_name_H-M   'P 1'
#
loop_
_entity.id
_entity.type
_entity.pdbx_description
1 polymer ?
#
loop_
_entity_poly.entity_id
_entity_poly.type
_entity_poly.pdbx_seq_one_letter_code
_entity_poly.pdbx_strand_id
1 'polypeptide(L)'
;MNGEAAYTLDTLRAVDPAARADVLRVLDRVVRDLPGRWSRGRGVPRLMVSLDGHGGARTERTELRELSRHGYLDELHRWVDAVPWDRAREHGCAALVYGDRIHARINRIGPYGAPRFVPDTHAHVRLAHRDVRGTLGFAFPFRTEGRLFPRLVFHDWVAGTLERARPR
;
A
#
# COMPACT_ATOMS: atom_id res chain seq x y z
N MET A 1 -20.16 10.82 -0.96
CA MET A 1 -18.85 10.41 -0.40
C MET A 1 -18.63 8.96 -0.80
N ASN A 2 -17.54 8.65 -1.44
CA ASN A 2 -17.22 7.26 -1.75
C ASN A 2 -16.95 6.51 -0.44
N GLY A 3 -17.53 5.31 -0.29
CA GLY A 3 -17.36 4.49 0.91
C GLY A 3 -15.89 4.19 1.25
N GLU A 4 -15.02 4.14 0.24
CA GLU A 4 -13.57 3.95 0.39
C GLU A 4 -12.88 5.10 1.12
N ALA A 5 -13.26 6.35 0.83
CA ALA A 5 -12.70 7.52 1.53
C ALA A 5 -13.11 7.53 3.01
N ALA A 6 -14.35 7.19 3.30
CA ALA A 6 -14.84 7.08 4.67
C ALA A 6 -14.10 5.96 5.43
N TYR A 7 -13.94 4.80 4.82
CA TYR A 7 -13.20 3.68 5.40
C TYR A 7 -11.76 4.03 5.74
N THR A 8 -11.04 4.65 4.81
CA THR A 8 -9.64 5.05 5.01
C THR A 8 -9.53 6.06 6.16
N LEU A 9 -10.43 7.05 6.23
CA LEU A 9 -10.42 8.04 7.29
C LEU A 9 -10.75 7.42 8.66
N ASP A 10 -11.73 6.53 8.72
CA ASP A 10 -12.10 5.84 9.95
C ASP A 10 -10.98 4.93 10.43
N THR A 11 -10.29 4.24 9.53
CA THR A 11 -9.10 3.43 9.85
C THR A 11 -8.01 4.30 10.46
N LEU A 12 -7.73 5.46 9.89
CA LEU A 12 -6.73 6.39 10.43
C LEU A 12 -7.13 6.99 11.79
N ARG A 13 -8.40 7.26 11.98
CA ARG A 13 -8.91 7.75 13.28
C ARG A 13 -8.83 6.71 14.38
N ALA A 14 -8.96 5.44 14.04
CA ALA A 14 -8.85 4.33 14.99
C ALA A 14 -7.42 4.10 15.49
N VAL A 15 -6.41 4.63 14.78
CA VAL A 15 -5.01 4.52 15.17
C VAL A 15 -4.71 5.51 16.31
N ASP A 16 -3.96 5.03 17.31
CA ASP A 16 -3.46 5.88 18.40
C ASP A 16 -2.79 7.16 17.85
N PRO A 17 -3.07 8.36 18.41
CA PRO A 17 -2.49 9.60 17.90
C PRO A 17 -0.96 9.61 17.83
N ALA A 18 -0.27 8.95 18.76
CA ALA A 18 1.20 8.87 18.75
C ALA A 18 1.72 8.04 17.55
N ALA A 19 1.06 6.92 17.25
CA ALA A 19 1.39 6.09 16.10
C ALA A 19 0.90 6.68 14.77
N ARG A 20 -0.17 7.47 14.80
CA ARG A 20 -0.78 8.05 13.60
C ARG A 20 0.18 8.93 12.80
N ALA A 21 1.03 9.69 13.46
CA ALA A 21 2.03 10.52 12.78
C ALA A 21 3.00 9.69 11.94
N ASP A 22 3.43 8.54 12.43
CA ASP A 22 4.29 7.60 11.73
C ASP A 22 3.56 6.96 10.55
N VAL A 23 2.33 6.51 10.77
CA VAL A 23 1.46 5.94 9.73
C VAL A 23 1.27 6.94 8.58
N LEU A 24 0.96 8.20 8.90
CA LEU A 24 0.78 9.25 7.89
C LEU A 24 2.07 9.54 7.12
N ARG A 25 3.23 9.56 7.77
CA ARG A 25 4.52 9.73 7.07
C ARG A 25 4.75 8.64 6.04
N VAL A 26 4.48 7.39 6.40
CA VAL A 26 4.62 6.25 5.47
C VAL A 26 3.61 6.34 4.34
N LEU A 27 2.34 6.64 4.60
CA LEU A 27 1.30 6.79 3.57
C LEU A 27 1.57 7.98 2.64
N ASP A 28 1.98 9.13 3.17
CA ASP A 28 2.38 10.30 2.36
C ASP A 28 3.54 9.94 1.41
N ARG A 29 4.49 9.13 1.88
CA ARG A 29 5.59 8.66 1.05
C ARG A 29 5.12 7.73 -0.07
N VAL A 30 4.19 6.82 0.21
CA VAL A 30 3.56 5.96 -0.81
C VAL A 30 2.91 6.81 -1.91
N VAL A 31 2.07 7.75 -1.52
CA VAL A 31 1.34 8.62 -2.47
C VAL A 31 2.30 9.48 -3.30
N ARG A 32 3.41 9.92 -2.72
CA ARG A 32 4.43 10.72 -3.41
C ARG A 32 5.25 9.91 -4.40
N ASP A 33 5.70 8.73 -4.00
CA ASP A 33 6.71 7.98 -4.77
C ASP A 33 6.10 7.05 -5.82
N LEU A 34 4.90 6.53 -5.59
CA LEU A 34 4.29 5.55 -6.47
C LEU A 34 4.09 6.05 -7.91
N PRO A 35 3.62 7.29 -8.15
CA PRO A 35 3.45 7.79 -9.52
C PRO A 35 4.73 7.75 -10.36
N GLY A 36 5.88 8.07 -9.76
CA GLY A 36 7.18 8.04 -10.44
C GLY A 36 7.74 6.63 -10.66
N ARG A 37 7.20 5.63 -10.00
CA ARG A 37 7.65 4.23 -10.09
C ARG A 37 6.70 3.33 -10.88
N TRP A 38 5.52 3.83 -11.18
CA TRP A 38 4.52 3.11 -11.96
C TRP A 38 4.83 3.15 -13.45
N SER A 39 4.50 2.06 -14.16
CA SER A 39 4.51 2.04 -15.61
C SER A 39 3.33 1.21 -16.14
N ARG A 40 2.78 1.63 -17.26
CA ARG A 40 1.58 1.01 -17.88
C ARG A 40 1.69 -0.49 -18.09
N GLY A 41 2.85 -0.98 -18.52
CA GLY A 41 3.05 -2.40 -18.81
C GLY A 41 3.31 -3.27 -17.59
N ARG A 42 3.69 -2.66 -16.46
CA ARG A 42 4.08 -3.40 -15.24
C ARG A 42 3.07 -3.26 -14.11
N GLY A 43 2.13 -2.30 -14.21
CA GLY A 43 1.16 -2.01 -13.17
C GLY A 43 1.78 -1.37 -11.93
N VAL A 44 1.13 -1.56 -10.77
CA VAL A 44 1.63 -1.10 -9.48
C VAL A 44 2.84 -1.94 -9.08
N PRO A 45 4.02 -1.32 -8.91
CA PRO A 45 5.20 -2.04 -8.45
C PRO A 45 5.02 -2.46 -6.98
N ARG A 46 5.69 -3.54 -6.61
CA ARG A 46 5.78 -3.93 -5.20
C ARG A 46 6.84 -3.11 -4.53
N LEU A 47 6.42 -2.32 -3.55
CA LEU A 47 7.30 -1.43 -2.81
C LEU A 47 7.19 -1.70 -1.31
N MET A 48 8.33 -1.58 -0.64
CA MET A 48 8.40 -1.47 0.80
C MET A 48 8.70 -0.01 1.15
N VAL A 49 7.85 0.58 1.98
CA VAL A 49 8.03 1.94 2.49
C VAL A 49 8.18 1.86 4.00
N SER A 50 9.26 2.38 4.54
CA SER A 50 9.52 2.34 5.98
C SER A 50 10.08 3.68 6.46
N LEU A 51 9.92 3.96 7.76
CA LEU A 51 10.57 5.11 8.37
C LEU A 51 12.11 4.97 8.25
N ASP A 52 12.80 6.08 8.09
CA ASP A 52 14.25 6.12 7.86
C ASP A 52 15.08 6.43 9.11
N GLY A 53 14.42 6.63 10.25
CA GLY A 53 15.09 7.01 11.50
C GLY A 53 15.47 8.48 11.62
N HIS A 54 15.26 9.29 10.58
CA HIS A 54 15.58 10.72 10.52
C HIS A 54 14.33 11.62 10.39
N GLY A 55 13.17 11.08 10.74
CA GLY A 55 11.89 11.80 10.64
C GLY A 55 11.21 11.73 9.28
N GLY A 56 11.79 11.02 8.32
CA GLY A 56 11.25 10.75 7.00
C GLY A 56 10.90 9.28 6.77
N ALA A 57 10.63 8.94 5.52
CA ALA A 57 10.39 7.57 5.07
C ALA A 57 11.16 7.30 3.78
N ARG A 58 11.57 6.05 3.60
CA ARG A 58 12.28 5.58 2.40
C ARG A 58 11.47 4.52 1.68
N THR A 59 11.68 4.42 0.37
CA THR A 59 11.00 3.48 -0.52
C THR A 59 12.02 2.56 -1.17
N GLU A 60 11.79 1.25 -1.08
CA GLU A 60 12.60 0.21 -1.70
C GLU A 60 11.72 -0.68 -2.58
N ARG A 61 12.27 -1.22 -3.65
CA ARG A 61 11.59 -2.31 -4.38
C ARG A 61 11.68 -3.59 -3.57
N THR A 62 10.60 -4.35 -3.54
CA THR A 62 10.61 -5.69 -2.97
C THR A 62 10.32 -6.73 -4.04
N GLU A 63 11.06 -7.83 -4.03
CA GLU A 63 10.94 -8.89 -5.02
C GLU A 63 10.21 -10.11 -4.45
N LEU A 64 9.27 -10.64 -5.23
CA LEU A 64 8.54 -11.88 -4.93
C LEU A 64 9.25 -13.16 -5.43
N ARG A 65 10.51 -13.08 -5.80
CA ARG A 65 11.21 -14.19 -6.48
C ARG A 65 11.16 -15.53 -5.74
N GLU A 66 11.19 -15.49 -4.43
CA GLU A 66 11.20 -16.72 -3.62
C GLU A 66 9.82 -17.34 -3.45
N LEU A 67 8.76 -16.55 -3.54
CA LEU A 67 7.38 -17.01 -3.33
C LEU A 67 6.76 -17.63 -4.58
N SER A 68 7.36 -17.42 -5.76
CA SER A 68 6.78 -17.88 -7.03
C SER A 68 6.98 -19.36 -7.32
N ARG A 69 7.76 -20.10 -6.53
CA ARG A 69 8.15 -21.48 -6.84
C ARG A 69 7.40 -22.59 -6.10
N HIS A 70 6.79 -22.33 -4.94
CA HIS A 70 6.34 -23.40 -4.07
C HIS A 70 5.01 -23.19 -3.32
N GLY A 71 3.90 -22.91 -3.96
CA GLY A 71 2.59 -23.03 -3.28
C GLY A 71 1.89 -21.75 -2.86
N TYR A 72 2.01 -20.90 -3.61
CA TYR A 72 1.33 -19.69 -4.04
C TYR A 72 0.41 -18.90 -3.11
N LEU A 73 -0.66 -19.44 -2.58
CA LEU A 73 -1.73 -18.62 -2.00
C LEU A 73 -1.58 -18.45 -0.49
N ASP A 74 -1.25 -19.51 0.22
CA ASP A 74 -1.12 -19.43 1.67
C ASP A 74 0.17 -18.71 2.10
N GLU A 75 1.25 -18.86 1.33
CA GLU A 75 2.50 -18.15 1.54
C GLU A 75 2.37 -16.67 1.20
N LEU A 76 1.66 -16.33 0.13
CA LEU A 76 1.43 -14.95 -0.26
C LEU A 76 0.64 -14.20 0.81
N HIS A 77 -0.37 -14.82 1.38
CA HIS A 77 -1.14 -14.24 2.47
C HIS A 77 -0.27 -13.97 3.71
N ARG A 78 0.56 -14.93 4.10
CA ARG A 78 1.51 -14.78 5.22
C ARG A 78 2.54 -13.68 4.93
N TRP A 79 3.07 -13.65 3.72
CA TRP A 79 4.08 -12.68 3.33
C TRP A 79 3.57 -11.24 3.37
N VAL A 80 2.35 -10.99 2.91
CA VAL A 80 1.72 -9.66 2.91
C VAL A 80 1.58 -9.08 4.32
N ASP A 81 1.38 -9.92 5.31
CA ASP A 81 1.30 -9.48 6.70
C ASP A 81 2.67 -9.53 7.41
N ALA A 82 3.49 -10.54 7.16
CA ALA A 82 4.76 -10.73 7.85
C ALA A 82 5.83 -9.70 7.46
N VAL A 83 5.93 -9.36 6.17
CA VAL A 83 6.99 -8.47 5.67
C VAL A 83 6.90 -7.05 6.25
N PRO A 84 5.72 -6.38 6.25
CA PRO A 84 5.60 -5.10 6.94
C PRO A 84 5.91 -5.19 8.44
N TRP A 85 5.52 -6.27 9.11
CA TRP A 85 5.81 -6.47 10.53
C TRP A 85 7.29 -6.57 10.82
N ASP A 86 8.04 -7.33 10.04
CA ASP A 86 9.48 -7.48 10.24
C ASP A 86 10.19 -6.14 10.07
N ARG A 87 9.80 -5.35 9.09
CA ARG A 87 10.33 -4.01 8.90
C ARG A 87 9.91 -3.02 9.98
N ALA A 88 8.66 -3.09 10.45
CA ALA A 88 8.17 -2.22 11.52
C ALA A 88 8.87 -2.47 12.86
N ARG A 89 9.30 -3.69 13.14
CA ARG A 89 10.10 -3.99 14.33
C ARG A 89 11.43 -3.23 14.33
N GLU A 90 12.07 -3.10 13.18
CA GLU A 90 13.33 -2.38 13.04
C GLU A 90 13.13 -0.86 12.97
N HIS A 91 12.16 -0.41 12.19
CA HIS A 91 12.02 0.99 11.79
C HIS A 91 10.83 1.72 12.44
N GLY A 92 10.00 1.02 13.20
CA GLY A 92 8.83 1.57 13.88
C GLY A 92 7.54 1.47 13.07
N CYS A 93 7.57 1.79 11.81
CA CYS A 93 6.43 1.71 10.89
C CYS A 93 6.90 1.34 9.48
N ALA A 94 6.18 0.44 8.83
CA ALA A 94 6.45 0.05 7.45
C ALA A 94 5.18 -0.38 6.72
N ALA A 95 5.18 -0.20 5.41
CA ALA A 95 4.08 -0.58 4.53
C ALA A 95 4.59 -1.35 3.31
N LEU A 96 3.82 -2.36 2.92
CA LEU A 96 3.94 -3.06 1.66
C LEU A 96 2.90 -2.51 0.68
N VAL A 97 3.34 -2.12 -0.51
CA VAL A 97 2.48 -1.61 -1.59
C VAL A 97 2.44 -2.63 -2.72
N TYR A 98 1.25 -2.89 -3.24
CA TYR A 98 1.02 -3.82 -4.35
C TYR A 98 -0.26 -3.45 -5.12
N GLY A 99 -0.46 -4.05 -6.28
CA GLY A 99 -1.62 -3.78 -7.13
C GLY A 99 -2.78 -4.77 -6.96
N ASP A 100 -3.85 -4.55 -7.71
CA ASP A 100 -5.08 -5.35 -7.67
C ASP A 100 -4.87 -6.82 -7.98
N ARG A 101 -3.93 -7.15 -8.85
CA ARG A 101 -3.64 -8.53 -9.21
C ARG A 101 -3.17 -9.36 -8.00
N ILE A 102 -2.28 -8.79 -7.19
CA ILE A 102 -1.82 -9.44 -5.97
C ILE A 102 -2.94 -9.46 -4.94
N HIS A 103 -3.66 -8.36 -4.80
CA HIS A 103 -4.80 -8.25 -3.88
C HIS A 103 -5.86 -9.33 -4.16
N ALA A 104 -6.22 -9.53 -5.41
CA ALA A 104 -7.16 -10.56 -5.82
C ALA A 104 -6.68 -11.98 -5.49
N ARG A 105 -5.39 -12.26 -5.65
CA ARG A 105 -4.79 -13.55 -5.28
C ARG A 105 -4.83 -13.78 -3.76
N ILE A 106 -4.52 -12.78 -2.97
CA ILE A 106 -4.55 -12.86 -1.51
C ILE A 106 -5.96 -13.17 -1.02
N ASN A 107 -6.96 -12.51 -1.58
CA ASN A 107 -8.36 -12.66 -1.17
C ASN A 107 -9.10 -13.81 -1.88
N ARG A 108 -8.39 -14.59 -2.70
CA ARG A 108 -8.97 -15.71 -3.47
C ARG A 108 -10.22 -15.31 -4.29
N ILE A 109 -10.18 -14.13 -4.88
CA ILE A 109 -11.25 -13.63 -5.73
C ILE A 109 -11.19 -14.35 -7.08
N GLY A 110 -12.19 -15.19 -7.34
CA GLY A 110 -12.30 -16.00 -8.55
C GLY A 110 -11.61 -17.36 -8.46
N PRO A 111 -12.02 -18.32 -9.30
CA PRO A 111 -11.53 -19.71 -9.25
C PRO A 111 -10.06 -19.87 -9.65
N TYR A 112 -9.51 -18.92 -10.41
CA TYR A 112 -8.14 -18.96 -10.93
C TYR A 112 -7.33 -17.70 -10.63
N GLY A 113 -7.77 -16.87 -9.70
CA GLY A 113 -7.17 -15.56 -9.42
C GLY A 113 -7.61 -14.48 -10.40
N ALA A 114 -7.06 -13.28 -10.26
CA ALA A 114 -7.39 -12.17 -11.14
C ALA A 114 -7.02 -12.46 -12.60
N PRO A 115 -7.86 -12.05 -13.56
CA PRO A 115 -7.53 -12.16 -14.98
C PRO A 115 -6.16 -11.55 -15.27
N ARG A 116 -5.37 -12.22 -16.10
CA ARG A 116 -3.96 -11.83 -16.39
C ARG A 116 -3.79 -10.42 -16.96
N PHE A 117 -4.85 -9.81 -17.45
CA PHE A 117 -4.82 -8.58 -18.24
C PHE A 117 -5.70 -7.44 -17.71
N VAL A 118 -6.23 -7.57 -16.49
CA VAL A 118 -6.93 -6.43 -15.89
C VAL A 118 -5.87 -5.44 -15.38
N PRO A 119 -5.88 -4.19 -15.89
CA PRO A 119 -4.99 -3.16 -15.37
C PRO A 119 -5.32 -2.86 -13.91
N ASP A 120 -4.30 -2.58 -13.12
CA ASP A 120 -4.50 -2.13 -11.74
C ASP A 120 -5.25 -0.79 -11.73
N THR A 121 -6.23 -0.67 -10.85
CA THR A 121 -7.00 0.56 -10.60
C THR A 121 -6.80 1.08 -9.17
N HIS A 122 -6.24 0.26 -8.30
CA HIS A 122 -5.97 0.57 -6.91
C HIS A 122 -4.53 0.22 -6.54
N ALA A 123 -3.94 1.07 -5.73
CA ALA A 123 -2.76 0.74 -4.96
C ALA A 123 -3.20 0.26 -3.57
N HIS A 124 -2.90 -0.99 -3.26
CA HIS A 124 -3.17 -1.57 -1.94
C HIS A 124 -1.95 -1.40 -1.05
N VAL A 125 -2.20 -1.04 0.19
CA VAL A 125 -1.17 -0.81 1.20
C VAL A 125 -1.49 -1.66 2.43
N ARG A 126 -0.56 -2.55 2.79
CA ARG A 126 -0.55 -3.24 4.08
C ARG A 126 0.50 -2.60 4.96
N LEU A 127 0.08 -2.07 6.08
CA LEU A 127 0.93 -1.31 6.97
C LEU A 127 0.97 -1.95 8.36
N ALA A 128 2.16 -2.02 8.93
CA ALA A 128 2.39 -2.39 10.31
C ALA A 128 3.08 -1.26 11.07
N HIS A 129 2.71 -1.10 12.32
CA HIS A 129 3.36 -0.20 13.27
C HIS A 129 3.66 -0.96 14.55
N ARG A 130 4.86 -0.76 15.14
CA ARG A 130 5.31 -1.54 16.32
C ARG A 130 4.35 -1.48 17.51
N ASP A 131 3.66 -0.37 17.69
CA ASP A 131 2.75 -0.12 18.83
C ASP A 131 1.27 -0.31 18.49
N VAL A 132 0.96 -0.77 17.26
CA VAL A 132 -0.41 -1.05 16.82
C VAL A 132 -0.57 -2.55 16.60
N ARG A 133 -1.57 -3.14 17.22
CA ARG A 133 -1.86 -4.57 17.05
C ARG A 133 -2.48 -4.83 15.68
N GLY A 134 -1.97 -5.82 14.99
CA GLY A 134 -2.46 -6.22 13.67
C GLY A 134 -1.93 -5.32 12.54
N THR A 135 -2.29 -5.65 11.30
CA THR A 135 -1.96 -4.86 10.13
C THR A 135 -3.11 -3.96 9.73
N LEU A 136 -2.78 -2.78 9.23
CA LEU A 136 -3.73 -1.83 8.67
C LEU A 136 -3.75 -1.99 7.15
N GLY A 137 -4.94 -2.03 6.55
CA GLY A 137 -5.13 -2.11 5.11
C GLY A 137 -5.72 -0.83 4.54
N PHE A 138 -5.15 -0.35 3.44
CA PHE A 138 -5.65 0.80 2.69
C PHE A 138 -5.76 0.43 1.22
N ALA A 139 -6.73 1.02 0.53
CA ALA A 139 -6.87 0.94 -0.91
C ALA A 139 -6.98 2.36 -1.48
N PHE A 140 -6.01 2.76 -2.28
CA PHE A 140 -5.96 4.08 -2.89
C PHE A 140 -6.27 3.96 -4.39
N PRO A 141 -7.46 4.37 -4.83
CA PRO A 141 -7.80 4.35 -6.24
C PRO A 141 -7.01 5.40 -7.01
N PHE A 142 -6.64 5.06 -8.22
CA PHE A 142 -5.97 5.94 -9.14
C PHE A 142 -6.54 5.82 -10.55
N ARG A 143 -6.27 6.81 -11.37
CA ARG A 143 -6.51 6.81 -12.82
C ARG A 143 -5.19 6.99 -13.55
N THR A 144 -5.17 6.66 -14.82
CA THR A 144 -4.04 6.95 -15.69
C THR A 144 -4.35 8.15 -16.57
N GLU A 145 -3.43 9.08 -16.67
CA GLU A 145 -3.52 10.26 -17.52
C GLU A 145 -2.37 10.30 -18.53
N GLY A 146 -2.66 10.83 -19.71
CA GLY A 146 -1.69 10.96 -20.81
C GLY A 146 -1.79 9.84 -21.85
N ARG A 147 -1.77 10.22 -23.14
CA ARG A 147 -1.84 9.28 -24.27
C ARG A 147 -0.48 8.67 -24.61
N LEU A 148 0.54 9.50 -24.73
CA LEU A 148 1.89 9.08 -25.14
C LEU A 148 2.73 8.65 -23.95
N PHE A 149 2.61 9.38 -22.84
CA PHE A 149 3.33 9.12 -21.59
C PHE A 149 2.32 8.99 -20.44
N PRO A 150 1.67 7.82 -20.32
CA PRO A 150 0.69 7.60 -19.27
C PRO A 150 1.35 7.65 -17.89
N ARG A 151 0.73 8.38 -16.98
CA ARG A 151 1.14 8.50 -15.59
C ARG A 151 0.02 8.10 -14.66
N LEU A 152 0.37 7.56 -13.50
CA LEU A 152 -0.56 7.31 -12.43
C LEU A 152 -0.90 8.61 -11.71
N VAL A 153 -2.19 8.85 -11.51
CA VAL A 153 -2.69 10.00 -10.75
C VAL A 153 -3.71 9.48 -9.72
N PHE A 154 -3.43 9.70 -8.46
CA PHE A 154 -4.39 9.37 -7.40
C PHE A 154 -5.62 10.28 -7.48
N HIS A 155 -6.77 9.75 -7.05
CA HIS A 155 -7.96 10.58 -6.89
C HIS A 155 -7.73 11.66 -5.84
N ASP A 156 -8.27 12.85 -6.07
CA ASP A 156 -8.03 14.05 -5.24
C ASP A 156 -8.35 13.83 -3.75
N TRP A 157 -9.35 13.00 -3.45
CA TRP A 157 -9.73 12.72 -2.08
C TRP A 157 -8.68 11.93 -1.29
N VAL A 158 -7.75 11.22 -1.93
CA VAL A 158 -6.68 10.47 -1.25
C VAL A 158 -5.80 11.44 -0.46
N ALA A 159 -5.26 12.45 -1.12
CA ALA A 159 -4.45 13.48 -0.47
C ALA A 159 -5.23 14.24 0.60
N GLY A 160 -6.46 14.64 0.29
CA GLY A 160 -7.34 15.35 1.23
C GLY A 160 -7.70 14.51 2.47
N THR A 161 -7.81 13.19 2.33
CA THR A 161 -8.05 12.29 3.47
C THR A 161 -6.83 12.23 4.38
N LEU A 162 -5.63 12.08 3.81
CA LEU A 162 -4.37 12.06 4.57
C LEU A 162 -4.15 13.39 5.30
N GLU A 163 -4.42 14.51 4.65
CA GLU A 163 -4.31 15.83 5.25
C GLU A 163 -5.25 16.03 6.43
N ARG A 164 -6.53 15.62 6.29
CA ARG A 164 -7.52 15.70 7.38
C ARG A 164 -7.19 14.79 8.57
N ALA A 165 -6.44 13.73 8.36
CA ALA A 165 -6.04 12.81 9.43
C ALA A 165 -4.84 13.32 10.24
N ARG A 166 -4.14 14.36 9.77
CA ARG A 166 -3.02 14.96 10.52
C ARG A 166 -3.52 15.57 11.85
N PRO A 167 -2.81 15.38 12.95
CA PRO A 167 -3.13 16.08 14.19
C PRO A 167 -2.96 17.59 13.95
N ARG A 168 -3.93 18.35 14.46
CA ARG A 168 -3.86 19.82 14.49
C ARG A 168 -2.90 20.28 15.58
#